data_8bc60665dbe81fe066c6482916f3d09d
#
_entry.id   8bc60665dbe81fe066c6482916f3d09d
#
_cell.length_a   1.000
_cell.length_b   1.000
_cell.length_c   1.000
_cell.angle_alpha   90.00
_cell.angle_beta   90.00
_cell.angle_gamma   90.00
#
_symmetry.space_group_name_H-M   'P 1'
#
loop_
_entity.id
_entity.type
_entity.pdbx_description
1 polymer ?
#
loop_
_entity_poly.entity_id
_entity_poly.type
_entity_poly.pdbx_seq_one_letter_code
_entity_poly.pdbx_strand_id
1 'polypeptide(L)'
;MVGGEDMKNPLKKRLPREFIGDFGKYLVIFLFMIGTIGFVSGFLVADDSMLKAYDESFEKYNVEDGKFETAEELDESTINVLEQEKVKIYANYYVEEDTDCDRDGDIDSTIRIFPERKDVDRVCLMKGEWPEKANEIAIDRMYADNNKVKVGDTIETSGKELKVTGLVALSDYSALFSDNGDMMFDAVKFSVAIMTEEGFETFGDVHLHYSYAWTYNEKPEDDIEAKKMAEDFMK
;
A
#
# COMPACT_ATOMS: atom_id res chain seq x y z
N MET A 1 12.96 65.50 52.45
CA MET A 1 13.27 64.11 52.06
C MET A 1 12.12 63.26 52.52
N VAL A 2 11.21 62.90 51.63
CA VAL A 2 10.08 62.05 51.91
C VAL A 2 10.44 60.65 51.34
N GLY A 3 10.67 59.71 52.27
CA GLY A 3 10.98 58.33 51.90
C GLY A 3 9.80 57.67 51.19
N GLY A 4 10.01 57.22 49.95
CA GLY A 4 9.09 56.42 49.24
C GLY A 4 8.99 55.03 49.86
N GLU A 5 7.93 54.74 50.65
CA GLU A 5 7.57 53.38 51.06
C GLU A 5 7.26 52.57 49.79
N ASP A 6 8.10 51.61 49.58
CA ASP A 6 7.92 50.56 48.57
C ASP A 6 6.66 49.76 48.89
N MET A 7 5.53 50.15 48.34
CA MET A 7 4.24 49.46 48.52
C MET A 7 4.38 48.03 47.99
N LYS A 8 4.73 47.09 48.84
CA LYS A 8 4.80 45.68 48.55
C LYS A 8 3.42 45.20 48.00
N ASN A 9 3.36 44.99 46.70
CA ASN A 9 2.14 44.56 46.02
C ASN A 9 1.56 43.31 46.69
N PRO A 10 0.37 43.41 47.32
CA PRO A 10 -0.20 42.29 48.10
C PRO A 10 -0.52 41.08 47.21
N LEU A 11 -0.69 41.27 45.91
CA LEU A 11 -0.91 40.19 44.95
C LEU A 11 0.28 39.23 44.84
N LYS A 12 1.52 39.72 44.97
CA LYS A 12 2.73 38.88 44.89
C LYS A 12 2.83 37.85 46.04
N LYS A 13 2.21 38.08 47.17
CA LYS A 13 2.16 37.15 48.32
C LYS A 13 0.92 36.23 48.24
N ARG A 14 -0.16 36.67 47.60
CA ARG A 14 -1.41 35.93 47.52
C ARG A 14 -1.34 34.82 46.49
N LEU A 15 -0.77 35.10 45.31
CA LEU A 15 -0.64 34.16 44.21
C LEU A 15 0.04 32.83 44.59
N PRO A 16 1.24 32.82 45.23
CA PRO A 16 1.87 31.55 45.61
C PRO A 16 1.06 30.75 46.65
N ARG A 17 0.35 31.47 47.55
CA ARG A 17 -0.46 30.82 48.58
C ARG A 17 -1.73 30.17 48.02
N GLU A 18 -2.39 30.84 47.07
CA GLU A 18 -3.53 30.25 46.37
C GLU A 18 -3.10 29.09 45.46
N PHE A 19 -1.96 29.24 44.78
CA PHE A 19 -1.39 28.15 43.96
C PHE A 19 -1.10 26.90 44.78
N ILE A 20 -0.50 27.04 45.96
CA ILE A 20 -0.21 25.90 46.85
C ILE A 20 -1.51 25.31 47.42
N GLY A 21 -2.48 26.17 47.81
CA GLY A 21 -3.77 25.73 48.35
C GLY A 21 -4.62 24.92 47.35
N ASP A 22 -4.58 25.29 46.10
CA ASP A 22 -5.35 24.65 45.00
C ASP A 22 -4.49 23.88 44.01
N PHE A 23 -3.29 23.47 44.45
CA PHE A 23 -2.28 22.83 43.59
C PHE A 23 -2.85 21.65 42.78
N GLY A 24 -3.72 20.83 43.38
CA GLY A 24 -4.35 19.70 42.68
C GLY A 24 -5.19 20.12 41.47
N LYS A 25 -5.90 21.24 41.57
CA LYS A 25 -6.70 21.75 40.46
C LYS A 25 -5.82 22.23 39.28
N TYR A 26 -4.77 22.99 39.63
CA TYR A 26 -3.82 23.48 38.62
C TYR A 26 -3.02 22.34 38.00
N LEU A 27 -2.66 21.32 38.76
CA LEU A 27 -1.99 20.13 38.25
C LEU A 27 -2.84 19.38 37.24
N VAL A 28 -4.15 19.19 37.56
CA VAL A 28 -5.08 18.53 36.63
C VAL A 28 -5.22 19.32 35.30
N ILE A 29 -5.40 20.65 35.40
CA ILE A 29 -5.49 21.51 34.21
C ILE A 29 -4.18 21.44 33.40
N PHE A 30 -3.03 21.47 34.06
CA PHE A 30 -1.72 21.39 33.41
C PHE A 30 -1.52 20.07 32.68
N LEU A 31 -1.85 18.94 33.34
CA LEU A 31 -1.76 17.61 32.74
C LEU A 31 -2.74 17.45 31.57
N PHE A 32 -3.93 18.02 31.69
CA PHE A 32 -4.90 18.03 30.62
C PHE A 32 -4.41 18.84 29.41
N MET A 33 -3.82 20.01 29.65
CA MET A 33 -3.22 20.83 28.58
C MET A 33 -2.06 20.08 27.88
N ILE A 34 -1.16 19.48 28.65
CA ILE A 34 -0.06 18.69 28.09
C ILE A 34 -0.61 17.52 27.28
N GLY A 35 -1.60 16.79 27.83
CA GLY A 35 -2.23 15.68 27.13
C GLY A 35 -2.89 16.11 25.83
N THR A 36 -3.62 17.21 25.82
CA THR A 36 -4.29 17.74 24.63
C THR A 36 -3.29 18.20 23.57
N ILE A 37 -2.28 18.99 23.98
CA ILE A 37 -1.26 19.48 23.05
C ILE A 37 -0.45 18.30 22.49
N GLY A 38 -0.05 17.34 23.36
CA GLY A 38 0.71 16.16 22.96
C GLY A 38 -0.07 15.28 21.99
N PHE A 39 -1.38 15.07 22.24
CA PHE A 39 -2.25 14.30 21.38
C PHE A 39 -2.39 14.96 19.98
N VAL A 40 -2.74 16.25 19.94
CA VAL A 40 -2.91 16.98 18.67
C VAL A 40 -1.59 17.03 17.90
N SER A 41 -0.48 17.38 18.58
CA SER A 41 0.82 17.43 17.92
C SER A 41 1.27 16.06 17.41
N GLY A 42 1.06 15.01 18.21
CA GLY A 42 1.39 13.63 17.84
C GLY A 42 0.58 13.17 16.63
N PHE A 43 -0.71 13.53 16.56
CA PHE A 43 -1.56 13.21 15.43
C PHE A 43 -1.11 13.91 14.15
N LEU A 44 -0.82 15.21 14.21
CA LEU A 44 -0.35 15.98 13.05
C LEU A 44 1.01 15.47 12.52
N VAL A 45 1.93 15.11 13.41
CA VAL A 45 3.24 14.55 13.00
C VAL A 45 3.06 13.17 12.38
N ALA A 46 2.14 12.35 12.92
CA ALA A 46 1.87 11.03 12.36
C ALA A 46 1.25 11.14 10.95
N ASP A 47 0.32 12.04 10.75
CA ASP A 47 -0.33 12.32 9.47
C ASP A 47 0.69 12.75 8.40
N ASP A 48 1.51 13.77 8.70
CA ASP A 48 2.55 14.26 7.79
C ASP A 48 3.59 13.16 7.45
N SER A 49 4.00 12.38 8.45
CA SER A 49 4.94 11.28 8.25
C SER A 49 4.34 10.16 7.41
N MET A 50 3.04 9.89 7.55
CA MET A 50 2.35 8.86 6.78
C MET A 50 2.18 9.27 5.31
N LEU A 51 1.77 10.52 5.06
CA LEU A 51 1.67 11.08 3.71
C LEU A 51 3.02 11.05 3.01
N LYS A 52 4.07 11.51 3.68
CA LYS A 52 5.42 11.48 3.12
C LYS A 52 5.90 10.07 2.80
N ALA A 53 5.68 9.10 3.69
CA ALA A 53 6.04 7.71 3.43
C ALA A 53 5.24 7.10 2.27
N TYR A 54 3.98 7.51 2.12
CA TYR A 54 3.13 7.14 0.99
C TYR A 54 3.69 7.67 -0.33
N ASP A 55 3.95 8.98 -0.43
CA ASP A 55 4.52 9.60 -1.63
C ASP A 55 5.89 9.02 -2.00
N GLU A 56 6.79 8.85 -1.01
CA GLU A 56 8.08 8.19 -1.20
C GLU A 56 7.95 6.74 -1.69
N SER A 57 6.88 6.02 -1.30
CA SER A 57 6.64 4.66 -1.76
C SER A 57 6.23 4.62 -3.23
N PHE A 58 5.43 5.55 -3.69
CA PHE A 58 5.03 5.65 -5.11
C PHE A 58 6.25 5.87 -6.02
N GLU A 59 7.14 6.77 -5.64
CA GLU A 59 8.39 6.99 -6.39
C GLU A 59 9.33 5.77 -6.33
N LYS A 60 9.49 5.21 -5.13
CA LYS A 60 10.40 4.08 -4.90
C LYS A 60 10.00 2.85 -5.71
N TYR A 61 8.71 2.56 -5.78
CA TYR A 61 8.20 1.36 -6.46
C TYR A 61 7.71 1.65 -7.88
N ASN A 62 7.79 2.90 -8.34
CA ASN A 62 7.30 3.34 -9.64
C ASN A 62 5.87 2.87 -9.88
N VAL A 63 4.97 3.26 -8.96
CA VAL A 63 3.56 2.86 -9.02
C VAL A 63 2.89 3.45 -10.24
N GLU A 64 2.04 2.67 -10.89
CA GLU A 64 1.27 3.07 -12.05
C GLU A 64 0.39 4.32 -11.79
N ASP A 65 0.24 5.18 -12.78
CA ASP A 65 -0.74 6.28 -12.74
C ASP A 65 -2.15 5.79 -13.13
N GLY A 66 -2.23 4.62 -13.76
CA GLY A 66 -3.45 3.92 -14.03
C GLY A 66 -3.22 2.62 -14.81
N LYS A 67 -4.30 1.87 -14.97
CA LYS A 67 -4.29 0.59 -15.69
C LYS A 67 -5.53 0.39 -16.52
N PHE A 68 -5.41 -0.46 -17.52
CA PHE A 68 -6.54 -0.96 -18.32
C PHE A 68 -6.31 -2.41 -18.72
N GLU A 69 -7.37 -3.10 -19.07
CA GLU A 69 -7.33 -4.49 -19.53
C GLU A 69 -7.92 -4.60 -20.94
N THR A 70 -7.40 -5.54 -21.69
CA THR A 70 -7.85 -5.85 -23.05
C THR A 70 -8.19 -7.32 -23.17
N ALA A 71 -9.07 -7.65 -24.14
CA ALA A 71 -9.46 -9.04 -24.38
C ALA A 71 -8.35 -9.86 -25.06
N GLU A 72 -7.43 -9.20 -25.74
CA GLU A 72 -6.32 -9.80 -26.48
C GLU A 72 -5.07 -8.97 -26.26
N GLU A 73 -3.91 -9.57 -26.46
CA GLU A 73 -2.63 -8.89 -26.38
C GLU A 73 -2.55 -7.75 -27.42
N LEU A 74 -2.09 -6.58 -26.97
CA LEU A 74 -1.89 -5.44 -27.86
C LEU A 74 -0.62 -5.62 -28.70
N ASP A 75 -0.71 -5.32 -29.98
CA ASP A 75 0.47 -5.29 -30.84
C ASP A 75 1.32 -4.03 -30.59
N GLU A 76 2.60 -4.11 -30.96
CA GLU A 76 3.55 -2.99 -30.79
C GLU A 76 3.06 -1.70 -31.48
N SER A 77 2.34 -1.81 -32.58
CA SER A 77 1.84 -0.64 -33.31
C SER A 77 0.77 0.10 -32.51
N THR A 78 -0.11 -0.62 -31.85
CA THR A 78 -1.14 -0.06 -30.96
C THR A 78 -0.51 0.56 -29.72
N ILE A 79 0.44 -0.10 -29.08
CA ILE A 79 1.18 0.46 -27.95
C ILE A 79 1.88 1.77 -28.34
N ASN A 80 2.57 1.81 -29.48
CA ASN A 80 3.23 3.01 -29.97
C ASN A 80 2.26 4.16 -30.27
N VAL A 81 1.03 3.89 -30.67
CA VAL A 81 0.00 4.92 -30.86
C VAL A 81 -0.46 5.47 -29.52
N LEU A 82 -0.72 4.60 -28.55
CA LEU A 82 -1.10 5.01 -27.19
C LEU A 82 -0.01 5.83 -26.50
N GLU A 83 1.25 5.48 -26.67
CA GLU A 83 2.39 6.21 -26.08
C GLU A 83 2.59 7.63 -26.68
N GLN A 84 1.98 7.95 -27.84
CA GLN A 84 1.96 9.32 -28.36
C GLN A 84 1.18 10.29 -27.48
N GLU A 85 0.28 9.79 -26.63
CA GLU A 85 -0.49 10.58 -25.66
C GLU A 85 0.30 10.92 -24.38
N LYS A 86 1.63 10.91 -24.46
CA LYS A 86 2.56 11.27 -23.38
C LYS A 86 2.51 10.34 -22.17
N VAL A 87 2.16 9.11 -22.39
CA VAL A 87 2.22 8.03 -21.39
C VAL A 87 3.26 6.99 -21.82
N LYS A 88 3.73 6.21 -20.86
CA LYS A 88 4.50 5.01 -21.10
C LYS A 88 3.69 3.80 -20.65
N ILE A 89 3.60 2.78 -21.49
CA ILE A 89 2.79 1.59 -21.25
C ILE A 89 3.69 0.42 -20.91
N TYR A 90 3.24 -0.39 -19.95
CA TYR A 90 3.92 -1.58 -19.49
C TYR A 90 2.94 -2.76 -19.48
N ALA A 91 3.37 -3.88 -20.04
CA ALA A 91 2.63 -5.14 -19.89
C ALA A 91 2.67 -5.56 -18.40
N ASN A 92 1.51 -5.78 -17.82
CA ASN A 92 1.34 -6.16 -16.42
C ASN A 92 0.36 -7.34 -16.33
N TYR A 93 0.63 -8.37 -17.14
CA TYR A 93 -0.22 -9.56 -17.25
C TYR A 93 -0.26 -10.35 -15.97
N TYR A 94 -1.39 -11.01 -15.75
CA TYR A 94 -1.57 -11.88 -14.59
C TYR A 94 -2.46 -13.09 -14.93
N VAL A 95 -2.39 -14.10 -14.09
CA VAL A 95 -3.36 -15.20 -14.07
C VAL A 95 -4.09 -15.19 -12.74
N GLU A 96 -5.37 -15.58 -12.75
CA GLU A 96 -6.15 -15.82 -11.52
C GLU A 96 -6.40 -17.31 -11.35
N GLU A 97 -5.99 -17.84 -10.20
CA GLU A 97 -6.00 -19.26 -9.95
C GLU A 97 -6.60 -19.61 -8.58
N ASP A 98 -7.42 -20.63 -8.58
CA ASP A 98 -8.00 -21.21 -7.35
C ASP A 98 -6.91 -21.86 -6.51
N THR A 99 -6.97 -21.60 -5.20
CA THR A 99 -5.94 -22.02 -4.26
C THR A 99 -6.52 -22.66 -3.02
N ASP A 100 -5.95 -23.81 -2.67
CA ASP A 100 -6.08 -24.50 -1.40
C ASP A 100 -4.83 -24.21 -0.57
N CYS A 101 -4.98 -23.38 0.47
CA CYS A 101 -3.84 -22.89 1.25
C CYS A 101 -3.42 -23.87 2.34
N ASP A 102 -4.32 -24.68 2.88
CA ASP A 102 -4.03 -25.65 3.94
C ASP A 102 -3.96 -27.10 3.45
N ARG A 103 -4.27 -27.31 2.17
CA ARG A 103 -4.18 -28.57 1.44
C ARG A 103 -5.13 -29.64 2.00
N ASP A 104 -6.33 -29.23 2.36
CA ASP A 104 -7.38 -30.13 2.80
C ASP A 104 -8.24 -30.67 1.65
N GLY A 105 -8.07 -30.14 0.44
CA GLY A 105 -8.74 -30.52 -0.79
C GLY A 105 -9.92 -29.63 -1.17
N ASP A 106 -10.21 -28.62 -0.35
CA ASP A 106 -11.22 -27.60 -0.65
C ASP A 106 -10.55 -26.30 -1.12
N ILE A 107 -11.18 -25.57 -2.04
CA ILE A 107 -10.67 -24.27 -2.50
C ILE A 107 -11.01 -23.22 -1.46
N ASP A 108 -9.98 -22.59 -0.89
CA ASP A 108 -10.11 -21.53 0.12
C ASP A 108 -10.25 -20.15 -0.48
N SER A 109 -9.53 -19.90 -1.57
CA SER A 109 -9.27 -18.56 -2.08
C SER A 109 -8.88 -18.54 -3.56
N THR A 110 -8.82 -17.35 -4.12
CA THR A 110 -8.26 -17.09 -5.45
C THR A 110 -6.98 -16.26 -5.31
N ILE A 111 -5.95 -16.62 -6.03
CA ILE A 111 -4.69 -15.87 -6.06
C ILE A 111 -4.45 -15.31 -7.47
N ARG A 112 -4.24 -14.00 -7.55
CA ARG A 112 -3.78 -13.31 -8.75
C ARG A 112 -2.26 -13.32 -8.77
N ILE A 113 -1.68 -14.01 -9.73
CA ILE A 113 -0.24 -14.26 -9.84
C ILE A 113 0.31 -13.41 -10.97
N PHE A 114 1.40 -12.70 -10.68
CA PHE A 114 2.17 -11.91 -11.65
C PHE A 114 3.57 -12.49 -11.82
N PRO A 115 4.19 -12.33 -12.97
CA PRO A 115 5.63 -12.51 -13.10
C PRO A 115 6.39 -11.43 -12.34
N GLU A 116 7.68 -11.57 -12.19
CA GLU A 116 8.55 -10.56 -11.56
C GLU A 116 8.42 -9.19 -12.23
N ARG A 117 8.04 -8.16 -11.46
CA ARG A 117 7.86 -6.79 -11.95
C ARG A 117 9.13 -5.96 -11.69
N LYS A 118 9.75 -5.45 -12.74
CA LYS A 118 11.04 -4.72 -12.69
C LYS A 118 10.90 -3.22 -12.93
N ASP A 119 10.02 -2.83 -13.81
CA ASP A 119 9.93 -1.46 -14.32
C ASP A 119 8.85 -0.64 -13.60
N VAL A 120 7.62 -1.13 -13.55
CA VAL A 120 6.45 -0.51 -12.95
C VAL A 120 5.91 -1.41 -11.84
N ASP A 121 5.20 -0.84 -10.89
CA ASP A 121 4.57 -1.54 -9.75
C ASP A 121 5.52 -2.52 -9.05
N ARG A 122 6.74 -2.04 -8.80
CA ARG A 122 7.76 -2.87 -8.17
C ARG A 122 7.32 -3.32 -6.80
N VAL A 123 7.59 -4.57 -6.51
CA VAL A 123 7.10 -5.25 -5.33
C VAL A 123 8.04 -5.08 -4.14
N CYS A 124 7.47 -4.95 -2.94
CA CYS A 124 8.22 -4.90 -1.69
C CYS A 124 8.30 -6.29 -1.06
N LEU A 125 9.50 -6.85 -0.96
CA LEU A 125 9.72 -8.07 -0.17
C LEU A 125 9.71 -7.70 1.32
N MET A 126 8.73 -8.21 2.06
CA MET A 126 8.54 -7.94 3.49
C MET A 126 9.26 -8.98 4.36
N LYS A 127 9.31 -10.24 3.91
CA LYS A 127 9.92 -11.34 4.65
C LYS A 127 10.29 -12.50 3.72
N GLY A 128 11.32 -13.25 4.07
CA GLY A 128 11.77 -14.40 3.27
C GLY A 128 12.67 -14.00 2.12
N GLU A 129 12.58 -14.70 1.01
CA GLU A 129 13.42 -14.57 -0.17
C GLU A 129 12.55 -14.51 -1.44
N TRP A 130 13.09 -13.95 -2.51
CA TRP A 130 12.43 -13.95 -3.80
C TRP A 130 12.31 -15.38 -4.35
N PRO A 131 11.25 -15.72 -5.10
CA PRO A 131 11.19 -16.96 -5.86
C PRO A 131 12.34 -17.04 -6.85
N GLU A 132 13.04 -18.16 -6.86
CA GLU A 132 14.14 -18.44 -7.80
C GLU A 132 13.83 -19.61 -8.76
N LYS A 133 12.78 -20.40 -8.45
CA LYS A 133 12.39 -21.58 -9.22
C LYS A 133 10.92 -21.49 -9.64
N ALA A 134 10.59 -22.22 -10.70
CA ALA A 134 9.25 -22.25 -11.25
C ALA A 134 8.15 -22.73 -10.29
N ASN A 135 8.51 -23.49 -9.24
CA ASN A 135 7.57 -23.96 -8.20
C ASN A 135 7.68 -23.16 -6.89
N GLU A 136 8.23 -21.96 -6.94
CA GLU A 136 8.33 -21.03 -5.79
C GLU A 136 7.44 -19.82 -6.02
N ILE A 137 6.82 -19.33 -4.94
CA ILE A 137 5.90 -18.20 -4.96
C ILE A 137 6.11 -17.28 -3.76
N ALA A 138 5.99 -15.99 -3.97
CA ALA A 138 5.90 -14.99 -2.91
C ALA A 138 4.48 -14.42 -2.89
N ILE A 139 3.78 -14.58 -1.75
CA ILE A 139 2.37 -14.21 -1.59
C ILE A 139 2.22 -12.94 -0.75
N ASP A 140 1.06 -12.29 -0.85
CA ASP A 140 0.77 -11.12 -0.03
C ASP A 140 0.83 -11.43 1.46
N ARG A 141 1.44 -10.51 2.23
CA ARG A 141 1.65 -10.68 3.67
C ARG A 141 0.33 -10.71 4.45
N MET A 142 -0.66 -9.88 4.08
CA MET A 142 -1.93 -9.81 4.81
C MET A 142 -2.73 -11.10 4.60
N TYR A 143 -2.77 -11.60 3.37
CA TYR A 143 -3.37 -12.88 3.05
C TYR A 143 -2.68 -14.03 3.81
N ALA A 144 -1.35 -14.07 3.82
CA ALA A 144 -0.58 -15.09 4.52
C ALA A 144 -0.87 -15.09 6.03
N ASP A 145 -0.90 -13.90 6.66
CA ASP A 145 -1.20 -13.76 8.08
C ASP A 145 -2.62 -14.24 8.41
N ASN A 146 -3.62 -13.92 7.58
CA ASN A 146 -5.02 -14.31 7.77
C ASN A 146 -5.23 -15.82 7.61
N ASN A 147 -4.60 -16.44 6.61
CA ASN A 147 -4.70 -17.89 6.33
C ASN A 147 -3.64 -18.71 7.06
N LYS A 148 -2.82 -18.06 7.93
CA LYS A 148 -1.76 -18.69 8.73
C LYS A 148 -0.67 -19.37 7.90
N VAL A 149 -0.52 -19.00 6.64
CA VAL A 149 0.54 -19.47 5.75
C VAL A 149 1.87 -18.78 6.10
N LYS A 150 2.96 -19.52 6.08
CA LYS A 150 4.29 -19.03 6.46
C LYS A 150 5.30 -19.29 5.34
N VAL A 151 6.37 -18.53 5.36
CA VAL A 151 7.54 -18.82 4.53
C VAL A 151 8.04 -20.24 4.84
N GLY A 152 8.16 -21.05 3.80
CA GLY A 152 8.53 -22.45 3.84
C GLY A 152 7.35 -23.42 3.70
N ASP A 153 6.12 -22.97 3.87
CA ASP A 153 4.92 -23.78 3.65
C ASP A 153 4.72 -24.02 2.14
N THR A 154 3.89 -24.99 1.82
CA THR A 154 3.47 -25.30 0.46
C THR A 154 1.96 -25.10 0.36
N ILE A 155 1.53 -24.40 -0.67
CA ILE A 155 0.11 -24.24 -1.04
C ILE A 155 -0.16 -25.00 -2.35
N GLU A 156 -1.41 -25.34 -2.60
CA GLU A 156 -1.83 -25.92 -3.87
C GLU A 156 -2.62 -24.88 -4.67
N THR A 157 -2.17 -24.58 -5.87
CA THR A 157 -2.81 -23.61 -6.76
C THR A 157 -3.06 -24.26 -8.12
N SER A 158 -4.33 -24.43 -8.47
CA SER A 158 -4.76 -25.11 -9.72
C SER A 158 -4.04 -26.44 -9.95
N GLY A 159 -3.96 -27.27 -8.91
CA GLY A 159 -3.33 -28.59 -8.95
C GLY A 159 -1.80 -28.58 -8.96
N LYS A 160 -1.16 -27.43 -8.71
CA LYS A 160 0.30 -27.30 -8.59
C LYS A 160 0.70 -27.02 -7.15
N GLU A 161 1.69 -27.77 -6.67
CA GLU A 161 2.32 -27.50 -5.39
C GLU A 161 3.36 -26.38 -5.51
N LEU A 162 3.10 -25.26 -4.85
CA LEU A 162 3.95 -24.08 -4.85
C LEU A 162 4.52 -23.83 -3.45
N LYS A 163 5.83 -23.71 -3.36
CA LYS A 163 6.52 -23.42 -2.11
C LYS A 163 6.53 -21.90 -1.88
N VAL A 164 6.00 -21.47 -0.75
CA VAL A 164 6.05 -20.07 -0.33
C VAL A 164 7.45 -19.70 0.14
N THR A 165 8.17 -18.89 -0.62
CA THR A 165 9.53 -18.45 -0.29
C THR A 165 9.56 -17.05 0.30
N GLY A 166 8.58 -16.21 0.01
CA GLY A 166 8.53 -14.83 0.47
C GLY A 166 7.13 -14.35 0.81
N LEU A 167 7.08 -13.32 1.64
CA LEU A 167 5.89 -12.53 1.88
C LEU A 167 6.13 -11.13 1.32
N VAL A 168 5.21 -10.66 0.49
CA VAL A 168 5.34 -9.42 -0.28
C VAL A 168 4.22 -8.43 0.04
N ALA A 169 4.41 -7.20 -0.38
CA ALA A 169 3.37 -6.20 -0.55
C ALA A 169 3.52 -5.61 -1.96
N LEU A 170 2.47 -5.69 -2.75
CA LEU A 170 2.42 -5.10 -4.07
C LEU A 170 2.04 -3.62 -3.94
N SER A 171 2.77 -2.76 -4.62
CA SER A 171 2.65 -1.30 -4.46
C SER A 171 1.37 -0.73 -5.07
N ASP A 172 0.82 -1.39 -6.09
CA ASP A 172 -0.45 -1.09 -6.76
C ASP A 172 -1.70 -1.66 -6.03
N TYR A 173 -1.49 -2.47 -4.98
CA TYR A 173 -2.54 -3.01 -4.13
C TYR A 173 -2.49 -2.37 -2.73
N SER A 174 -3.14 -1.23 -2.55
CA SER A 174 -3.30 -0.61 -1.22
C SER A 174 -4.17 -1.44 -0.28
N ALA A 175 -5.08 -2.25 -0.84
CA ALA A 175 -5.86 -3.29 -0.18
C ALA A 175 -6.20 -4.40 -1.19
N LEU A 176 -6.48 -5.61 -0.69
CA LEU A 176 -6.74 -6.79 -1.53
C LEU A 176 -8.19 -6.79 -2.04
N PHE A 177 -8.49 -5.88 -2.96
CA PHE A 177 -9.73 -5.91 -3.73
C PHE A 177 -9.57 -6.87 -4.90
N SER A 178 -10.52 -7.79 -5.07
CA SER A 178 -10.55 -8.68 -6.23
C SER A 178 -11.04 -7.96 -7.49
N ASP A 179 -11.96 -7.02 -7.33
CA ASP A 179 -12.53 -6.22 -8.40
C ASP A 179 -12.58 -4.73 -8.04
N ASN A 180 -12.51 -3.85 -9.04
CA ASN A 180 -12.63 -2.39 -8.86
C ASN A 180 -14.01 -1.96 -8.35
N GLY A 181 -15.03 -2.82 -8.47
CA GLY A 181 -16.39 -2.59 -7.96
C GLY A 181 -16.60 -3.02 -6.51
N ASP A 182 -15.64 -3.68 -5.91
CA ASP A 182 -15.77 -4.19 -4.55
C ASP A 182 -15.81 -3.06 -3.53
N MET A 183 -16.81 -3.10 -2.64
CA MET A 183 -16.92 -2.14 -1.54
C MET A 183 -16.07 -2.53 -0.32
N MET A 184 -15.65 -3.78 -0.22
CA MET A 184 -14.84 -4.32 0.88
C MET A 184 -13.79 -5.28 0.31
N PHE A 185 -12.57 -5.18 0.80
CA PHE A 185 -11.53 -6.16 0.48
C PHE A 185 -11.67 -7.40 1.35
N ASP A 186 -11.29 -8.55 0.81
CA ASP A 186 -11.29 -9.83 1.54
C ASP A 186 -9.92 -10.51 1.44
N ALA A 187 -9.05 -10.15 2.37
CA ALA A 187 -7.70 -10.70 2.45
C ALA A 187 -7.65 -12.17 2.98
N VAL A 188 -8.78 -12.83 3.14
CA VAL A 188 -8.87 -14.28 3.38
C VAL A 188 -9.08 -15.03 2.07
N LYS A 189 -9.97 -14.51 1.21
CA LYS A 189 -10.41 -15.19 -0.01
C LYS A 189 -9.72 -14.70 -1.28
N PHE A 190 -8.98 -13.60 -1.21
CA PHE A 190 -8.24 -13.07 -2.34
C PHE A 190 -6.82 -12.70 -1.95
N SER A 191 -5.87 -13.02 -2.82
CA SER A 191 -4.46 -12.66 -2.69
C SER A 191 -3.87 -12.21 -4.01
N VAL A 192 -2.70 -11.59 -3.89
CA VAL A 192 -1.79 -11.31 -5.00
C VAL A 192 -0.45 -11.96 -4.73
N ALA A 193 0.25 -12.36 -5.77
CA ALA A 193 1.49 -13.10 -5.65
C ALA A 193 2.44 -12.82 -6.80
N ILE A 194 3.72 -13.11 -6.57
CA ILE A 194 4.79 -13.01 -7.56
C ILE A 194 5.47 -14.36 -7.72
N MET A 195 5.76 -14.71 -8.96
CA MET A 195 6.56 -15.87 -9.34
C MET A 195 7.69 -15.48 -10.29
N THR A 196 8.59 -16.41 -10.56
CA THR A 196 9.53 -16.29 -11.67
C THR A 196 8.76 -16.32 -13.00
N GLU A 197 9.32 -15.73 -14.05
CA GLU A 197 8.79 -15.83 -15.42
C GLU A 197 8.50 -17.29 -15.82
N GLU A 198 9.48 -18.18 -15.60
CA GLU A 198 9.34 -19.61 -15.87
C GLU A 198 8.17 -20.25 -15.10
N GLY A 199 7.98 -19.86 -13.84
CA GLY A 199 6.86 -20.35 -13.03
C GLY A 199 5.51 -19.85 -13.52
N PHE A 200 5.44 -18.58 -13.88
CA PHE A 200 4.25 -17.94 -14.44
C PHE A 200 3.82 -18.60 -15.76
N GLU A 201 4.74 -18.82 -16.68
CA GLU A 201 4.47 -19.48 -17.97
C GLU A 201 3.87 -20.89 -17.82
N THR A 202 4.09 -21.57 -16.69
CA THR A 202 3.51 -22.90 -16.46
C THR A 202 1.98 -22.91 -16.35
N PHE A 203 1.34 -21.75 -16.06
CA PHE A 203 -0.12 -21.66 -16.01
C PHE A 203 -0.75 -21.58 -17.38
N GLY A 204 0.02 -21.21 -18.41
CA GLY A 204 -0.45 -21.12 -19.80
C GLY A 204 -1.40 -19.95 -20.03
N ASP A 205 -2.04 -19.94 -21.20
CA ASP A 205 -2.79 -18.76 -21.67
C ASP A 205 -4.28 -18.78 -21.31
N VAL A 206 -4.78 -19.86 -20.72
CA VAL A 206 -6.24 -20.06 -20.52
C VAL A 206 -6.84 -19.07 -19.53
N HIS A 207 -6.08 -18.73 -18.47
CA HIS A 207 -6.49 -17.78 -17.44
C HIS A 207 -5.64 -16.50 -17.46
N LEU A 208 -4.98 -16.22 -18.59
CA LEU A 208 -4.14 -15.05 -18.77
C LEU A 208 -5.00 -13.79 -19.00
N HIS A 209 -4.78 -12.79 -18.19
CA HIS A 209 -5.39 -11.47 -18.32
C HIS A 209 -4.36 -10.49 -18.89
N TYR A 210 -4.71 -9.85 -20.00
CA TYR A 210 -3.88 -8.83 -20.64
C TYR A 210 -4.13 -7.48 -20.00
N SER A 211 -3.46 -7.25 -18.88
CA SER A 211 -3.47 -5.98 -18.14
C SER A 211 -2.27 -5.12 -18.53
N TYR A 212 -2.49 -3.82 -18.62
CA TYR A 212 -1.46 -2.84 -18.94
C TYR A 212 -1.47 -1.73 -17.90
N ALA A 213 -0.33 -1.53 -17.26
CA ALA A 213 -0.08 -0.37 -16.43
C ALA A 213 0.44 0.78 -17.30
N TRP A 214 0.16 2.01 -16.93
CA TRP A 214 0.74 3.16 -17.60
C TRP A 214 1.19 4.24 -16.62
N THR A 215 2.21 5.00 -17.02
CA THR A 215 2.71 6.14 -16.25
C THR A 215 2.80 7.38 -17.14
N TYR A 216 2.59 8.57 -16.57
CA TYR A 216 2.82 9.80 -17.30
C TYR A 216 4.31 10.01 -17.59
N ASN A 217 4.65 10.42 -18.82
CA ASN A 217 6.01 10.83 -19.16
C ASN A 217 6.42 12.12 -18.43
N GLU A 218 5.45 13.01 -18.22
CA GLU A 218 5.58 14.25 -17.43
C GLU A 218 4.49 14.22 -16.36
N LYS A 219 4.87 14.23 -15.08
CA LYS A 219 3.89 14.20 -13.99
C LYS A 219 3.02 15.45 -14.03
N PRO A 220 1.69 15.31 -13.87
CA PRO A 220 0.77 16.44 -13.79
C PRO A 220 1.09 17.33 -12.58
N GLU A 221 0.82 18.65 -12.70
CA GLU A 221 1.08 19.60 -11.63
C GLU A 221 0.08 19.48 -10.47
N ASP A 222 -1.14 19.02 -10.77
CA ASP A 222 -2.21 18.80 -9.78
C ASP A 222 -3.20 17.70 -10.22
N ASP A 223 -4.11 17.33 -9.31
CA ASP A 223 -5.13 16.29 -9.53
C ASP A 223 -6.11 16.63 -10.66
N ILE A 224 -6.32 17.92 -10.95
CA ILE A 224 -7.23 18.37 -12.02
C ILE A 224 -6.58 18.13 -13.37
N GLU A 225 -5.30 18.43 -13.49
CA GLU A 225 -4.52 18.15 -14.68
C GLU A 225 -4.39 16.65 -14.90
N ALA A 226 -4.08 15.88 -13.84
CA ALA A 226 -4.01 14.43 -13.86
C ALA A 226 -5.29 13.81 -14.41
N LYS A 227 -6.44 14.23 -13.87
CA LYS A 227 -7.75 13.76 -14.35
C LYS A 227 -7.99 14.09 -15.81
N LYS A 228 -7.67 15.31 -16.25
CA LYS A 228 -7.84 15.73 -17.66
C LYS A 228 -6.96 14.89 -18.59
N MET A 229 -5.69 14.69 -18.23
CA MET A 229 -4.76 13.87 -19.01
C MET A 229 -5.26 12.42 -19.13
N ALA A 230 -5.76 11.83 -18.03
CA ALA A 230 -6.33 10.50 -18.02
C ALA A 230 -7.60 10.42 -18.89
N GLU A 231 -8.51 11.41 -18.82
CA GLU A 231 -9.70 11.47 -19.66
C GLU A 231 -9.36 11.62 -21.14
N ASP A 232 -8.30 12.36 -21.49
CA ASP A 232 -7.85 12.53 -22.88
C ASP A 232 -7.19 11.26 -23.41
N PHE A 233 -6.44 10.53 -22.57
CA PHE A 233 -5.85 9.23 -22.90
C PHE A 233 -6.91 8.13 -23.13
N MET A 234 -8.04 8.16 -22.42
CA MET A 234 -9.10 7.13 -22.53
C MET A 234 -10.13 7.39 -23.65
N LYS A 235 -9.98 8.42 -24.47
CA LYS A 235 -10.87 8.71 -25.62
C LYS A 235 -10.40 8.06 -26.90
#